data_4cc26029ef6ccd60f66592578f710e5b
#
_entry.id   4cc26029ef6ccd60f66592578f710e5b
#
_cell.length_a   1.000
_cell.length_b   1.000
_cell.length_c   1.000
_cell.angle_alpha   90.00
_cell.angle_beta   90.00
_cell.angle_gamma   90.00
#
_symmetry.space_group_name_H-M   'P 1'
#
loop_
_entity.id
_entity.type
_entity.pdbx_description
1 polymer ?
#
loop_
_entity_poly.entity_id
_entity_poly.type
_entity_poly.pdbx_seq_one_letter_code
_entity_poly.pdbx_strand_id
1 'polypeptide(L)'
;MTKNSVTDPMFPECPVRNVLTRIGDKWSILVLLTLDGSQTPMRFKTIEANIPDISQKMLTKALRDLEADGLVLRQAYAEVPPRVEYTLTDRSRSLMPLIHGLVGWALDNLSGIVKDRQAYLGK
;
A
#
# COMPACT_ATOMS: atom_id res chain seq x y z
N MET A 1 -8.91 16.38 17.94
CA MET A 1 -7.85 15.46 17.59
C MET A 1 -6.86 15.31 18.74
N THR A 2 -6.40 14.10 18.97
CA THR A 2 -5.50 13.82 20.07
C THR A 2 -4.17 14.56 19.89
N LYS A 3 -3.69 15.16 20.94
CA LYS A 3 -2.38 15.79 20.91
C LYS A 3 -1.32 14.71 20.80
N ASN A 4 -0.48 14.83 19.80
CA ASN A 4 0.61 13.91 19.58
C ASN A 4 1.90 14.74 19.54
N SER A 5 2.85 14.37 20.39
CA SER A 5 4.15 15.04 20.44
C SER A 5 5.03 14.70 19.24
N VAL A 6 4.65 13.66 18.49
CA VAL A 6 5.41 13.26 17.31
C VAL A 6 5.06 14.18 16.16
N THR A 7 6.07 14.78 15.56
CA THR A 7 5.90 15.62 14.38
C THR A 7 6.39 14.88 13.14
N ASP A 8 5.70 15.11 12.04
CA ASP A 8 6.07 14.54 10.75
C ASP A 8 6.62 15.65 9.86
N PRO A 9 7.86 15.53 9.38
CA PRO A 9 8.47 16.58 8.54
C PRO A 9 7.72 16.87 7.26
N MET A 10 6.97 15.88 6.75
CA MET A 10 6.25 16.05 5.47
C MET A 10 5.15 17.10 5.57
N PHE A 11 4.31 17.00 6.60
CA PHE A 11 3.24 17.97 6.85
C PHE A 11 3.11 18.18 8.37
N PRO A 12 3.98 19.01 8.96
CA PRO A 12 4.07 19.10 10.42
C PRO A 12 2.76 19.49 11.11
N GLU A 13 1.88 20.19 10.41
CA GLU A 13 0.65 20.72 11.00
C GLU A 13 -0.59 19.87 10.73
N CYS A 14 -0.44 18.72 10.03
CA CYS A 14 -1.59 17.90 9.68
C CYS A 14 -1.27 16.41 9.76
N PRO A 15 -1.35 15.82 10.97
CA PRO A 15 -1.04 14.40 11.14
C PRO A 15 -1.92 13.47 10.32
N VAL A 16 -3.21 13.78 10.17
CA VAL A 16 -4.12 12.97 9.37
C VAL A 16 -3.70 12.96 7.91
N ARG A 17 -3.32 14.14 7.38
CA ARG A 17 -2.86 14.26 6.00
C ARG A 17 -1.61 13.42 5.77
N ASN A 18 -0.69 13.40 6.72
CA ASN A 18 0.53 12.61 6.61
C ASN A 18 0.24 11.13 6.49
N VAL A 19 -0.60 10.63 7.38
CA VAL A 19 -0.98 9.21 7.35
C VAL A 19 -1.70 8.88 6.05
N LEU A 20 -2.68 9.69 5.65
CA LEU A 20 -3.43 9.44 4.43
C LEU A 20 -2.55 9.50 3.18
N THR A 21 -1.58 10.42 3.15
CA THR A 21 -0.64 10.51 2.03
C THR A 21 0.19 9.24 1.90
N ARG A 22 0.61 8.67 3.03
CA ARG A 22 1.44 7.46 3.02
C ARG A 22 0.67 6.22 2.61
N ILE A 23 -0.54 6.02 3.15
CA ILE A 23 -1.31 4.81 2.85
C ILE A 23 -2.17 4.98 1.59
N GLY A 24 -2.43 6.21 1.15
CA GLY A 24 -3.29 6.48 0.00
C GLY A 24 -2.60 6.37 -1.35
N ASP A 25 -1.31 6.16 -1.37
CA ASP A 25 -0.59 5.93 -2.61
C ASP A 25 -1.07 4.62 -3.26
N LYS A 26 -1.40 4.69 -4.55
CA LYS A 26 -1.97 3.52 -5.23
C LYS A 26 -1.05 2.30 -5.20
N TRP A 27 0.26 2.52 -5.33
CA TRP A 27 1.22 1.40 -5.32
C TRP A 27 1.30 0.76 -3.94
N SER A 28 1.28 1.57 -2.88
CA SER A 28 1.30 1.06 -1.51
C SER A 28 0.05 0.22 -1.20
N ILE A 29 -1.12 0.68 -1.62
CA ILE A 29 -2.36 -0.08 -1.44
C ILE A 29 -2.29 -1.42 -2.18
N LEU A 30 -1.80 -1.42 -3.42
CA LEU A 30 -1.69 -2.64 -4.21
C LEU A 30 -0.70 -3.63 -3.61
N VAL A 31 0.41 -3.14 -3.06
CA VAL A 31 1.39 -4.01 -2.37
C VAL A 31 0.77 -4.62 -1.12
N LEU A 32 0.06 -3.81 -0.32
CA LEU A 32 -0.60 -4.31 0.89
C LEU A 32 -1.65 -5.38 0.55
N LEU A 33 -2.45 -5.15 -0.48
CA LEU A 33 -3.45 -6.12 -0.93
C LEU A 33 -2.79 -7.41 -1.40
N THR A 34 -1.68 -7.31 -2.13
CA THR A 34 -0.94 -8.48 -2.62
C THR A 34 -0.41 -9.31 -1.46
N LEU A 35 0.19 -8.67 -0.47
CA LEU A 35 0.71 -9.37 0.70
C LEU A 35 -0.40 -9.96 1.55
N ASP A 36 -1.53 -9.27 1.67
CA ASP A 36 -2.66 -9.76 2.43
C ASP A 36 -3.29 -11.00 1.82
N GLY A 37 -3.23 -11.12 0.49
CA GLY A 37 -3.74 -12.28 -0.21
C GLY A 37 -2.84 -13.51 -0.12
N SER A 38 -1.63 -13.39 0.42
CA SER A 38 -0.68 -14.48 0.49
C SER A 38 -0.69 -15.13 1.87
N GLN A 39 -0.69 -16.46 1.91
CA GLN A 39 -0.60 -17.22 3.15
C GLN A 39 0.84 -17.30 3.67
N THR A 40 1.81 -16.98 2.83
CA THR A 40 3.23 -17.11 3.14
C THR A 40 3.96 -15.82 2.82
N PRO A 41 5.14 -15.59 3.40
CA PRO A 41 5.96 -14.45 3.02
C PRO A 41 6.25 -14.43 1.52
N MET A 42 6.32 -13.25 0.94
CA MET A 42 6.52 -13.11 -0.50
C MET A 42 7.85 -12.47 -0.82
N ARG A 43 8.49 -12.93 -1.88
CA ARG A 43 9.71 -12.34 -2.40
C ARG A 43 9.36 -11.20 -3.36
N PHE A 44 10.33 -10.32 -3.58
CA PHE A 44 10.18 -9.16 -4.44
C PHE A 44 9.58 -9.53 -5.81
N LYS A 45 10.17 -10.53 -6.48
CA LYS A 45 9.72 -10.90 -7.82
C LYS A 45 8.30 -11.45 -7.84
N THR A 46 7.89 -12.13 -6.78
CA THR A 46 6.54 -12.65 -6.67
C THR A 46 5.55 -11.49 -6.50
N ILE A 47 5.90 -10.51 -5.68
CA ILE A 47 5.06 -9.32 -5.52
C ILE A 47 4.96 -8.58 -6.86
N GLU A 48 6.09 -8.38 -7.53
CA GLU A 48 6.14 -7.70 -8.81
C GLU A 48 5.24 -8.37 -9.85
N ALA A 49 5.28 -9.70 -9.91
CA ALA A 49 4.48 -10.47 -10.85
C ALA A 49 2.97 -10.33 -10.59
N ASN A 50 2.59 -10.00 -9.37
CA ASN A 50 1.18 -9.87 -8.99
C ASN A 50 0.62 -8.47 -9.17
N ILE A 51 1.45 -7.49 -9.53
CA ILE A 51 1.00 -6.10 -9.70
C ILE A 51 1.33 -5.66 -11.11
N PRO A 52 0.34 -5.70 -12.04
CA PRO A 52 0.58 -5.24 -13.40
C PRO A 52 1.06 -3.79 -13.44
N ASP A 53 1.92 -3.50 -14.38
CA ASP A 53 2.39 -2.14 -14.66
C ASP A 53 3.29 -1.51 -13.59
N ILE A 54 3.59 -2.22 -12.50
CA ILE A 54 4.53 -1.68 -11.53
C ILE A 54 5.96 -1.87 -12.05
N SER A 55 6.75 -0.79 -12.00
CA SER A 55 8.17 -0.90 -12.32
C SER A 55 8.95 -1.39 -11.10
N GLN A 56 10.13 -1.95 -11.34
CA GLN A 56 11.02 -2.35 -10.26
C GLN A 56 11.34 -1.19 -9.34
N LYS A 57 11.55 0.00 -9.91
CA LYS A 57 11.83 1.21 -9.15
C LYS A 57 10.65 1.59 -8.24
N MET A 58 9.43 1.53 -8.76
CA MET A 58 8.25 1.88 -7.99
C MET A 58 7.98 0.87 -6.88
N LEU A 59 8.17 -0.42 -7.16
CA LEU A 59 7.99 -1.45 -6.14
C LEU A 59 9.03 -1.32 -5.03
N THR A 60 10.28 -1.06 -5.40
CA THR A 60 11.34 -0.83 -4.43
C THR A 60 10.99 0.34 -3.50
N LYS A 61 10.52 1.44 -4.09
CA LYS A 61 10.12 2.61 -3.30
C LYS A 61 8.95 2.30 -2.38
N ALA A 62 7.92 1.64 -2.91
CA ALA A 62 6.73 1.31 -2.13
C ALA A 62 7.08 0.41 -0.94
N LEU A 63 7.87 -0.63 -1.17
CA LEU A 63 8.27 -1.54 -0.10
C LEU A 63 9.12 -0.83 0.96
N ARG A 64 10.02 0.04 0.52
CA ARG A 64 10.86 0.80 1.45
C ARG A 64 10.02 1.74 2.32
N ASP A 65 9.09 2.45 1.72
CA ASP A 65 8.21 3.36 2.44
C ASP A 65 7.31 2.61 3.42
N LEU A 66 6.75 1.48 2.99
CA LEU A 66 5.90 0.66 3.86
C LEU A 66 6.70 0.05 5.03
N GLU A 67 7.92 -0.36 4.78
CA GLU A 67 8.81 -0.84 5.84
C GLU A 67 9.13 0.28 6.83
N ALA A 68 9.44 1.46 6.33
CA ALA A 68 9.76 2.62 7.16
C ALA A 68 8.60 3.00 8.08
N ASP A 69 7.37 2.84 7.60
CA ASP A 69 6.16 3.19 8.36
C ASP A 69 5.67 2.03 9.24
N GLY A 70 6.38 0.91 9.26
CA GLY A 70 6.01 -0.23 10.08
C GLY A 70 4.81 -1.02 9.56
N LEU A 71 4.53 -0.93 8.25
CA LEU A 71 3.42 -1.63 7.62
C LEU A 71 3.86 -2.93 6.94
N VAL A 72 5.15 -3.06 6.64
CA VAL A 72 5.72 -4.26 6.04
C VAL A 72 6.97 -4.64 6.82
N LEU A 73 7.12 -5.92 7.06
CA LEU A 73 8.33 -6.48 7.64
C LEU A 73 9.18 -7.06 6.51
N ARG A 74 10.42 -6.61 6.41
CA ARG A 74 11.40 -7.15 5.49
C ARG A 74 12.34 -8.05 6.26
N GLN A 75 12.47 -9.29 5.83
CA GLN A 75 13.34 -10.25 6.48
C GLN A 75 14.36 -10.80 5.48
N ALA A 76 15.62 -10.58 5.76
CA ALA A 76 16.71 -11.06 4.94
C ALA A 76 17.31 -12.33 5.56
N TYR A 77 17.61 -13.31 4.70
CA TYR A 77 18.22 -14.56 5.11
C TYR A 77 19.60 -14.68 4.49
N ALA A 78 20.59 -15.03 5.32
CA ALA A 78 21.97 -15.19 4.87
C ALA A 78 22.13 -16.55 4.18
N GLU A 79 21.68 -16.62 2.96
CA GLU A 79 21.74 -17.79 2.11
C GLU A 79 22.50 -17.47 0.82
N VAL A 80 22.81 -18.50 0.03
CA VAL A 80 23.42 -18.35 -1.29
C VAL A 80 22.51 -19.04 -2.30
N PRO A 81 21.82 -18.29 -3.17
CA PRO A 81 21.74 -16.82 -3.22
C PRO A 81 20.97 -16.22 -2.04
N PRO A 82 21.19 -14.94 -1.73
CA PRO A 82 20.47 -14.28 -0.63
C PRO A 82 18.95 -14.30 -0.87
N ARG A 83 18.21 -14.46 0.22
CA ARG A 83 16.77 -14.47 0.17
C ARG A 83 16.22 -13.32 1.02
N VAL A 84 15.28 -12.56 0.46
CA VAL A 84 14.56 -11.51 1.17
C VAL A 84 13.07 -11.76 1.01
N GLU A 85 12.35 -11.71 2.13
CA GLU A 85 10.91 -11.93 2.14
C GLU A 85 10.20 -10.78 2.81
N TYR A 86 8.97 -10.56 2.42
CA TYR A 86 8.12 -9.47 2.91
C TYR A 86 6.81 -10.03 3.46
N THR A 87 6.39 -9.51 4.61
CA THR A 87 5.11 -9.86 5.24
C THR A 87 4.45 -8.60 5.78
N LEU A 88 3.14 -8.70 6.02
CA LEU A 88 2.43 -7.65 6.73
C LEU A 88 2.79 -7.66 8.21
N THR A 89 2.69 -6.50 8.84
CA THR A 89 2.81 -6.35 10.29
C THR A 89 1.43 -6.37 10.93
N ASP A 90 1.37 -6.43 12.25
CA ASP A 90 0.09 -6.31 12.95
C ASP A 90 -0.58 -4.96 12.67
N ARG A 91 0.24 -3.91 12.55
CA ARG A 91 -0.28 -2.58 12.20
C ARG A 91 -1.01 -2.61 10.87
N SER A 92 -0.39 -3.16 9.82
CA SER A 92 -1.04 -3.22 8.50
C SER A 92 -2.23 -4.16 8.49
N ARG A 93 -2.19 -5.26 9.27
CA ARG A 93 -3.33 -6.16 9.36
C ARG A 93 -4.56 -5.45 9.95
N SER A 94 -4.35 -4.51 10.87
CA SER A 94 -5.45 -3.72 11.42
C SER A 94 -6.04 -2.76 10.38
N LEU A 95 -5.25 -2.37 9.40
CA LEU A 95 -5.66 -1.49 8.31
C LEU A 95 -6.43 -2.23 7.22
N MET A 96 -6.12 -3.51 7.00
CA MET A 96 -6.64 -4.24 5.84
C MET A 96 -8.17 -4.28 5.75
N PRO A 97 -8.94 -4.46 6.83
CA PRO A 97 -10.40 -4.41 6.71
C PRO A 97 -10.91 -3.09 6.13
N LEU A 98 -10.25 -1.98 6.47
CA LEU A 98 -10.62 -0.67 5.93
C LEU A 98 -10.27 -0.56 4.45
N ILE A 99 -9.13 -1.09 4.05
CA ILE A 99 -8.74 -1.13 2.63
C ILE A 99 -9.70 -2.01 1.84
N HIS A 100 -10.06 -3.18 2.36
CA HIS A 100 -11.02 -4.06 1.69
C HIS A 100 -12.37 -3.38 1.55
N GLY A 101 -12.81 -2.63 2.55
CA GLY A 101 -14.03 -1.85 2.46
C GLY A 101 -13.95 -0.79 1.36
N LEU A 102 -12.82 -0.11 1.25
CA LEU A 102 -12.60 0.89 0.22
C LEU A 102 -12.59 0.26 -1.18
N VAL A 103 -11.94 -0.88 -1.33
CA VAL A 103 -11.91 -1.61 -2.61
C VAL A 103 -13.31 -2.04 -3.00
N GLY A 104 -14.08 -2.58 -2.06
CA GLY A 104 -15.46 -2.99 -2.30
C GLY A 104 -16.31 -1.81 -2.77
N TRP A 105 -16.21 -0.69 -2.10
CA TRP A 105 -16.91 0.53 -2.50
C TRP A 105 -16.51 0.95 -3.92
N ALA A 106 -15.21 0.91 -4.20
CA ALA A 106 -14.71 1.31 -5.52
C ALA A 106 -15.26 0.41 -6.62
N LEU A 107 -15.30 -0.90 -6.38
CA LEU A 107 -15.84 -1.85 -7.35
C LEU A 107 -17.34 -1.64 -7.56
N ASP A 108 -18.08 -1.39 -6.50
CA ASP A 108 -19.53 -1.17 -6.59
C ASP A 108 -19.87 0.12 -7.34
N ASN A 109 -18.99 1.10 -7.29
CA ASN A 109 -19.24 2.41 -7.87
C ASN A 109 -18.48 2.66 -9.18
N LEU A 110 -17.65 1.70 -9.60
CA LEU A 110 -16.77 1.89 -10.75
C LEU A 110 -17.53 2.25 -12.03
N SER A 111 -18.57 1.48 -12.36
CA SER A 111 -19.32 1.71 -13.60
C SER A 111 -20.00 3.08 -13.60
N GLY A 112 -20.58 3.49 -12.47
CA GLY A 112 -21.19 4.80 -12.34
C GLY A 112 -20.19 5.93 -12.48
N ILE A 113 -19.03 5.78 -11.85
CA ILE A 113 -17.96 6.79 -11.91
C ILE A 113 -17.46 6.92 -13.34
N VAL A 114 -17.19 5.81 -14.01
CA VAL A 114 -16.70 5.83 -15.39
C VAL A 114 -17.72 6.47 -16.32
N LYS A 115 -19.00 6.12 -16.16
CA LYS A 115 -20.08 6.67 -16.96
C LYS A 115 -20.18 8.19 -16.79
N ASP A 116 -20.16 8.65 -15.55
CA ASP A 116 -20.27 10.09 -15.25
C ASP A 116 -19.07 10.84 -15.79
N ARG A 117 -17.88 10.27 -15.67
CA ARG A 117 -16.66 10.89 -16.19
C ARG A 117 -16.69 11.00 -17.71
N GLN A 118 -17.13 9.96 -18.40
CA GLN A 118 -17.25 9.97 -19.86
C GLN A 118 -18.25 11.03 -20.33
N ALA A 119 -19.37 11.13 -19.63
CA ALA A 119 -20.38 12.15 -19.96
C ALA A 119 -19.82 13.56 -19.78
N TYR A 120 -19.08 13.78 -18.71
CA TYR A 120 -18.46 15.09 -18.43
C TYR A 120 -17.42 15.45 -19.49
N LEU A 121 -16.55 14.50 -19.83
CA LEU A 121 -15.47 14.74 -20.80
C LEU A 121 -16.00 14.88 -22.24
N GLY A 122 -17.21 14.36 -22.52
CA GLY A 122 -17.83 14.47 -23.83
C GLY A 122 -18.57 15.78 -24.08
N LYS A 123 -18.60 16.67 -23.10
CA LYS A 123 -19.28 17.97 -23.25
C LYS A 123 -18.44 18.96 -24.02
#